data_617fb74b267bc5650fbb0dec75f63987
#
_entry.id   617fb74b267bc5650fbb0dec75f63987
#
_cell.length_a   1.000
_cell.length_b   1.000
_cell.length_c   1.000
_cell.angle_alpha   90.00
_cell.angle_beta   90.00
_cell.angle_gamma   90.00
#
_symmetry.space_group_name_H-M   'P 1'
#
loop_
_entity.id
_entity.type
_entity.pdbx_description
1 polymer ?
#
loop_
_entity_poly.entity_id
_entity_poly.type
_entity_poly.pdbx_seq_one_letter_code
_entity_poly.pdbx_strand_id
1 'polypeptide(L)'
;RKDREITDKNEIMDIIDRSKVIRIAFTGEEYPYVLPFNFGYEEKDGRMYFYIHTATEGKKNRLLDENNKVAFELDNCRDYVEGSITSLYESVAGCGVMTETTDMSEKLYALGLILKQYGEKTYKPDSSCASRTRVYRLEVKEVSGKANRGK
;
A
#
# COMPACT_ATOMS: atom_id res chain seq x y z
N ARG A 1 -19.75 -10.25 5.72
CA ARG A 1 -20.88 -9.33 5.66
C ARG A 1 -20.91 -8.69 4.28
N LYS A 2 -21.75 -9.25 3.40
CA LYS A 2 -21.93 -8.78 2.02
C LYS A 2 -22.51 -7.36 1.94
N ASP A 3 -23.26 -6.95 2.96
CA ASP A 3 -23.86 -5.60 3.07
C ASP A 3 -22.83 -4.46 3.20
N ARG A 4 -21.57 -4.78 3.42
CA ARG A 4 -20.46 -3.81 3.56
C ARG A 4 -19.40 -3.96 2.48
N GLU A 5 -19.55 -4.93 1.60
CA GLU A 5 -18.61 -5.18 0.51
C GLU A 5 -18.67 -4.06 -0.53
N ILE A 6 -17.51 -3.60 -0.96
CA ILE A 6 -17.32 -2.65 -2.05
C ILE A 6 -16.72 -3.41 -3.21
N THR A 7 -17.46 -3.48 -4.31
CA THR A 7 -17.04 -4.15 -5.55
C THR A 7 -16.71 -3.16 -6.66
N ASP A 8 -17.17 -1.90 -6.52
CA ASP A 8 -16.86 -0.85 -7.49
C ASP A 8 -15.38 -0.45 -7.39
N LYS A 9 -14.69 -0.55 -8.52
CA LYS A 9 -13.25 -0.29 -8.60
C LYS A 9 -12.92 1.18 -8.33
N ASN A 10 -13.73 2.12 -8.81
CA ASN A 10 -13.50 3.54 -8.58
C ASN A 10 -13.65 3.88 -7.10
N GLU A 11 -14.60 3.26 -6.43
CA GLU A 11 -14.79 3.44 -4.99
C GLU A 11 -13.60 2.89 -4.19
N ILE A 12 -13.04 1.74 -4.58
CA ILE A 12 -11.80 1.20 -4.01
C ILE A 12 -10.64 2.19 -4.21
N MET A 13 -10.51 2.75 -5.40
CA MET A 13 -9.47 3.74 -5.71
C MET A 13 -9.62 5.01 -4.87
N ASP A 14 -10.84 5.50 -4.69
CA ASP A 14 -11.13 6.66 -3.83
C ASP A 14 -10.72 6.42 -2.37
N ILE A 15 -10.89 5.21 -1.84
CA ILE A 15 -10.43 4.85 -0.50
C ILE A 15 -8.90 4.87 -0.44
N ILE A 16 -8.23 4.31 -1.44
CA ILE A 16 -6.77 4.30 -1.53
C ILE A 16 -6.23 5.73 -1.59
N ASP A 17 -6.82 6.61 -2.38
CA ASP A 17 -6.41 8.02 -2.52
C ASP A 17 -6.46 8.77 -1.19
N ARG A 18 -7.44 8.46 -0.35
CA ARG A 18 -7.57 9.07 0.98
C ARG A 18 -6.69 8.44 2.04
N SER A 19 -6.18 7.24 1.80
CA SER A 19 -5.36 6.49 2.76
C SER A 19 -3.93 7.05 2.83
N LYS A 20 -3.33 6.98 4.01
CA LYS A 20 -1.98 7.50 4.26
C LYS A 20 -0.98 6.43 4.67
N VAL A 21 -1.45 5.24 4.99
CA VAL A 21 -0.61 4.11 5.40
C VAL A 21 -1.09 2.84 4.72
N ILE A 22 -0.16 2.11 4.13
CA ILE A 22 -0.38 0.72 3.72
C ILE A 22 0.32 -0.20 4.72
N ARG A 23 -0.38 -1.21 5.21
CA ARG A 23 0.21 -2.28 6.04
C ARG A 23 0.46 -3.47 5.14
N ILE A 24 1.67 -3.98 5.17
CA ILE A 24 2.09 -5.12 4.35
C ILE A 24 2.49 -6.26 5.26
N ALA A 25 1.91 -7.42 5.01
CA ALA A 25 2.21 -8.68 5.69
C ALA A 25 3.16 -9.51 4.82
N PHE A 26 4.34 -9.78 5.37
CA PHE A 26 5.38 -10.60 4.78
C PHE A 26 5.30 -12.03 5.34
N THR A 27 5.65 -13.00 4.52
CA THR A 27 5.72 -14.41 4.89
C THR A 27 7.17 -14.90 4.89
N GLY A 28 7.42 -16.08 5.45
CA GLY A 28 8.76 -16.68 5.46
C GLY A 28 9.30 -16.99 6.85
N GLU A 29 8.55 -16.66 7.92
CA GLU A 29 8.84 -17.04 9.30
C GLU A 29 7.64 -17.73 9.95
N GLU A 30 7.78 -18.18 11.18
CA GLU A 30 6.72 -18.84 11.95
C GLU A 30 5.47 -17.96 12.08
N TYR A 31 5.68 -16.65 12.30
CA TYR A 31 4.60 -15.67 12.37
C TYR A 31 4.66 -14.71 11.19
N PRO A 32 3.50 -14.31 10.62
CA PRO A 32 3.45 -13.23 9.64
C PRO A 32 4.06 -11.95 10.19
N TYR A 33 4.90 -11.30 9.40
CA TYR A 33 5.56 -10.05 9.77
C TYR A 33 4.86 -8.88 9.11
N VAL A 34 4.23 -7.99 9.91
CA VAL A 34 3.42 -6.88 9.40
C VAL A 34 4.08 -5.55 9.72
N LEU A 35 4.21 -4.69 8.71
CA LEU A 35 4.75 -3.34 8.85
C LEU A 35 3.89 -2.30 8.14
N PRO A 36 3.79 -1.07 8.71
CA PRO A 36 3.23 0.08 8.03
C PRO A 36 4.26 0.76 7.12
N PHE A 37 3.78 1.29 5.98
CA PHE A 37 4.61 2.06 5.05
C PHE A 37 3.86 3.29 4.54
N ASN A 38 4.63 4.32 4.21
CA ASN A 38 4.22 5.30 3.24
C ASN A 38 4.23 4.63 1.86
N PHE A 39 3.32 5.02 0.99
CA PHE A 39 3.16 4.39 -0.31
C PHE A 39 2.84 5.37 -1.42
N GLY A 40 3.16 4.99 -2.64
CA GLY A 40 2.61 5.54 -3.86
C GLY A 40 1.68 4.53 -4.52
N TYR A 41 0.86 5.01 -5.43
CA TYR A 41 -0.14 4.19 -6.07
C TYR A 41 -0.38 4.66 -7.50
N GLU A 42 -0.61 3.72 -8.40
CA GLU A 42 -1.13 3.98 -9.74
C GLU A 42 -1.97 2.81 -10.27
N GLU A 43 -2.85 3.15 -11.19
CA GLU A 43 -3.46 2.18 -12.09
C GLU A 43 -2.88 2.35 -13.48
N LYS A 44 -2.44 1.26 -14.09
CA LYS A 44 -1.89 1.23 -15.43
C LYS A 44 -2.34 -0.03 -16.17
N ASP A 45 -2.91 0.14 -17.35
CA ASP A 45 -3.39 -0.96 -18.21
C ASP A 45 -4.33 -1.93 -17.47
N GLY A 46 -5.23 -1.40 -16.64
CA GLY A 46 -6.20 -2.18 -15.86
C GLY A 46 -5.61 -2.89 -14.65
N ARG A 47 -4.33 -2.70 -14.36
CA ARG A 47 -3.63 -3.27 -13.20
C ARG A 47 -3.36 -2.20 -12.16
N MET A 48 -3.38 -2.61 -10.90
CA MET A 48 -3.14 -1.74 -9.76
C MET A 48 -1.76 -2.02 -9.18
N TYR A 49 -1.00 -0.96 -8.90
CA TYR A 49 0.34 -1.03 -8.34
C TYR A 49 0.49 -0.12 -7.13
N PHE A 50 1.09 -0.66 -6.08
CA PHE A 50 1.60 0.14 -4.97
C PHE A 50 3.12 0.19 -5.00
N TYR A 51 3.67 1.28 -4.51
CA TYR A 51 5.11 1.50 -4.42
C TYR A 51 5.48 1.86 -2.99
N ILE A 52 6.52 1.21 -2.48
CA ILE A 52 7.11 1.52 -1.18
C ILE A 52 8.61 1.69 -1.31
N HIS A 53 9.22 2.37 -0.36
CA HIS A 53 10.67 2.41 -0.22
C HIS A 53 11.09 1.89 1.15
N THR A 54 12.31 1.35 1.21
CA THR A 54 12.91 0.80 2.42
C THR A 54 14.38 1.22 2.53
N ALA A 55 14.96 1.06 3.72
CA ALA A 55 16.41 1.03 3.83
C ALA A 55 16.99 -0.13 3.01
N THR A 56 18.27 -0.06 2.68
CA THR A 56 18.96 -1.07 1.87
C THR A 56 19.04 -2.44 2.54
N GLU A 57 19.03 -2.47 3.88
CA GLU A 57 19.11 -3.69 4.69
C GLU A 57 17.94 -3.80 5.67
N GLY A 58 17.68 -5.01 6.15
CA GLY A 58 16.70 -5.28 7.19
C GLY A 58 15.90 -6.56 6.97
N LYS A 59 15.17 -6.97 8.02
CA LYS A 59 14.37 -8.20 8.03
C LYS A 59 13.37 -8.27 6.86
N LYS A 60 12.65 -7.18 6.58
CA LYS A 60 11.66 -7.13 5.49
C LYS A 60 12.30 -7.37 4.11
N ASN A 61 13.50 -6.84 3.88
CA ASN A 61 14.20 -7.05 2.61
C ASN A 61 14.60 -8.51 2.44
N ARG A 62 15.13 -9.15 3.49
CA ARG A 62 15.44 -10.57 3.49
C ARG A 62 14.21 -11.43 3.23
N LEU A 63 13.10 -11.14 3.89
CA LEU A 63 11.83 -11.87 3.68
C LEU A 63 11.33 -11.74 2.24
N LEU A 64 11.41 -10.54 1.64
CA LEU A 64 11.04 -10.32 0.25
C LEU A 64 11.97 -11.03 -0.74
N ASP A 65 13.25 -11.11 -0.44
CA ASP A 65 14.23 -11.83 -1.27
C ASP A 65 13.94 -13.36 -1.27
N GLU A 66 13.39 -13.89 -0.16
CA GLU A 66 13.01 -15.30 -0.02
C GLU A 66 11.60 -15.59 -0.57
N ASN A 67 10.62 -14.72 -0.29
CA ASN A 67 9.23 -14.85 -0.73
C ASN A 67 8.61 -13.48 -0.97
N ASN A 68 8.36 -13.19 -2.21
CA ASN A 68 7.83 -11.91 -2.66
C ASN A 68 6.30 -11.81 -2.71
N LYS A 69 5.60 -12.85 -2.25
CA LYS A 69 4.13 -12.83 -2.13
C LYS A 69 3.75 -12.20 -0.80
N VAL A 70 2.90 -11.19 -0.86
CA VAL A 70 2.49 -10.41 0.30
C VAL A 70 0.98 -10.20 0.32
N ALA A 71 0.45 -9.97 1.51
CA ALA A 71 -0.88 -9.40 1.69
C ALA A 71 -0.73 -7.93 2.10
N PHE A 72 -1.77 -7.14 1.84
CA PHE A 72 -1.78 -5.72 2.23
C PHE A 72 -3.16 -5.29 2.72
N GLU A 73 -3.16 -4.21 3.47
CA GLU A 73 -4.36 -3.56 3.97
C GLU A 73 -4.13 -2.06 4.09
N LEU A 74 -5.18 -1.28 3.80
CA LEU A 74 -5.29 0.16 4.06
C LEU A 74 -6.65 0.42 4.69
N ASP A 75 -6.71 1.28 5.69
CA ASP A 75 -7.97 1.66 6.31
C ASP A 75 -8.04 3.15 6.64
N ASN A 76 -9.28 3.63 6.69
CA ASN A 76 -9.63 4.93 7.22
C ASN A 76 -10.73 4.72 8.26
N CYS A 77 -10.38 4.78 9.55
CA CYS A 77 -11.36 4.87 10.62
C CYS A 77 -11.81 6.31 10.74
N ARG A 78 -13.10 6.57 10.54
CA ARG A 78 -13.65 7.92 10.53
C ARG A 78 -14.18 8.34 11.89
N ASP A 79 -14.90 7.44 12.55
CA ASP A 79 -15.55 7.76 13.81
C ASP A 79 -16.01 6.51 14.54
N TYR A 80 -16.27 6.65 15.82
CA TYR A 80 -16.89 5.63 16.67
C TYR A 80 -18.38 5.94 16.80
N VAL A 81 -19.22 4.92 16.70
CA VAL A 81 -20.68 5.08 16.88
C VAL A 81 -20.99 4.95 18.35
N GLU A 82 -21.32 6.09 19.01
CA GLU A 82 -21.70 6.12 20.40
C GLU A 82 -22.90 5.20 20.68
N GLY A 83 -22.85 4.48 21.81
CA GLY A 83 -23.87 3.51 22.17
C GLY A 83 -23.83 2.19 21.40
N SER A 84 -22.76 1.92 20.67
CA SER A 84 -22.58 0.69 19.92
C SER A 84 -21.14 0.15 20.05
N ILE A 85 -20.92 -1.07 19.56
CA ILE A 85 -19.58 -1.69 19.48
C ILE A 85 -18.96 -1.51 18.09
N THR A 86 -19.45 -0.59 17.28
CA THR A 86 -19.02 -0.45 15.88
C THR A 86 -18.44 0.93 15.59
N SER A 87 -17.61 1.01 14.58
CA SER A 87 -17.04 2.25 14.05
C SER A 87 -17.51 2.49 12.63
N LEU A 88 -17.47 3.74 12.20
CA LEU A 88 -17.54 4.13 10.81
C LEU A 88 -16.14 3.96 10.20
N TYR A 89 -16.01 3.17 9.18
CA TYR A 89 -14.73 2.88 8.54
C TYR A 89 -14.90 2.58 7.06
N GLU A 90 -13.81 2.68 6.37
CA GLU A 90 -13.62 2.12 5.04
C GLU A 90 -12.23 1.47 4.98
N SER A 91 -12.12 0.35 4.28
CA SER A 91 -10.87 -0.39 4.16
C SER A 91 -10.74 -1.06 2.80
N VAL A 92 -9.50 -1.26 2.39
CA VAL A 92 -9.13 -2.04 1.21
C VAL A 92 -8.09 -3.05 1.63
N ALA A 93 -8.30 -4.31 1.27
CA ALA A 93 -7.35 -5.38 1.54
C ALA A 93 -7.15 -6.24 0.29
N GLY A 94 -6.00 -6.86 0.19
CA GLY A 94 -5.69 -7.71 -0.94
C GLY A 94 -4.35 -8.42 -0.80
N CYS A 95 -3.91 -8.98 -1.91
CA CYS A 95 -2.61 -9.62 -2.00
C CYS A 95 -1.97 -9.38 -3.37
N GLY A 96 -0.68 -9.63 -3.44
CA GLY A 96 0.06 -9.47 -4.68
C GLY A 96 1.51 -9.89 -4.59
N VAL A 97 2.26 -9.46 -5.59
CA VAL A 97 3.67 -9.81 -5.76
C VAL A 97 4.52 -8.56 -5.72
N MET A 98 5.50 -8.55 -4.80
CA MET A 98 6.49 -7.48 -4.68
C MET A 98 7.68 -7.74 -5.59
N THR A 99 8.07 -6.73 -6.37
CA THR A 99 9.28 -6.78 -7.21
C THR A 99 10.14 -5.57 -6.91
N GLU A 100 11.43 -5.79 -6.69
CA GLU A 100 12.37 -4.67 -6.53
C GLU A 100 12.58 -3.95 -7.85
N THR A 101 12.49 -2.64 -7.81
CA THR A 101 12.79 -1.76 -8.93
C THR A 101 14.26 -1.32 -8.83
N THR A 102 15.09 -1.76 -9.76
CA THR A 102 16.54 -1.51 -9.76
C THR A 102 16.97 -0.41 -10.72
N ASP A 103 16.19 -0.16 -11.79
CA ASP A 103 16.45 0.93 -12.72
C ASP A 103 16.27 2.29 -12.05
N MET A 104 17.23 3.20 -12.25
CA MET A 104 17.23 4.50 -11.58
C MET A 104 16.03 5.37 -11.97
N SER A 105 15.65 5.38 -13.23
CA SER A 105 14.51 6.17 -13.70
C SER A 105 13.18 5.66 -13.12
N GLU A 106 13.02 4.35 -13.04
CA GLU A 106 11.85 3.72 -12.42
C GLU A 106 11.80 3.96 -10.90
N LYS A 107 12.96 3.92 -10.22
CA LYS A 107 13.04 4.27 -8.79
C LYS A 107 12.60 5.70 -8.53
N LEU A 108 13.09 6.66 -9.32
CA LEU A 108 12.72 8.07 -9.21
C LEU A 108 11.24 8.29 -9.50
N TYR A 109 10.70 7.61 -10.51
CA TYR A 109 9.27 7.61 -10.80
C TYR A 109 8.43 7.12 -9.62
N ALA A 110 8.78 5.97 -9.06
CA ALA A 110 8.10 5.38 -7.90
C ALA A 110 8.14 6.29 -6.66
N LEU A 111 9.31 6.89 -6.37
CA LEU A 111 9.45 7.87 -5.29
C LEU A 111 8.58 9.11 -5.54
N GLY A 112 8.45 9.53 -6.78
CA GLY A 112 7.53 10.61 -7.18
C GLY A 112 6.06 10.29 -6.89
N LEU A 113 5.63 9.04 -7.14
CA LEU A 113 4.27 8.59 -6.81
C LEU A 113 4.02 8.56 -5.29
N ILE A 114 5.04 8.17 -4.49
CA ILE A 114 4.96 8.23 -3.03
C ILE A 114 4.75 9.69 -2.58
N LEU A 115 5.53 10.61 -3.09
CA LEU A 115 5.38 12.04 -2.75
C LEU A 115 4.01 12.59 -3.15
N LYS A 116 3.52 12.22 -4.33
CA LYS A 116 2.20 12.61 -4.82
C LYS A 116 1.08 12.18 -3.87
N GLN A 117 1.17 10.98 -3.29
CA GLN A 117 0.17 10.45 -2.35
C GLN A 117 0.02 11.34 -1.10
N TYR A 118 1.09 12.04 -0.71
CA TYR A 118 1.12 12.95 0.44
C TYR A 118 0.96 14.43 0.06
N GLY A 119 0.76 14.73 -1.22
CA GLY A 119 0.62 16.11 -1.69
C GLY A 119 1.92 16.92 -1.64
N GLU A 120 3.08 16.25 -1.56
CA GLU A 120 4.39 16.93 -1.57
C GLU A 120 4.68 17.53 -2.96
N LYS A 121 5.01 18.80 -3.00
CA LYS A 121 5.21 19.55 -4.26
C LYS A 121 6.61 20.15 -4.39
N THR A 122 7.33 20.24 -3.30
CA THR A 122 8.60 20.99 -3.23
C THR A 122 9.81 20.07 -3.31
N TYR A 123 9.76 18.91 -2.65
CA TYR A 123 10.85 17.94 -2.65
C TYR A 123 10.87 17.11 -3.93
N LYS A 124 12.04 17.03 -4.56
CA LYS A 124 12.28 16.15 -5.71
C LYS A 124 13.42 15.19 -5.36
N PRO A 125 13.15 13.87 -5.31
CA PRO A 125 14.21 12.90 -5.07
C PRO A 125 15.19 12.88 -6.24
N ASP A 126 16.46 12.81 -5.94
CA ASP A 126 17.55 12.67 -6.92
C ASP A 126 18.15 11.26 -6.90
N SER A 127 19.12 11.03 -7.76
CA SER A 127 19.82 9.74 -7.85
C SER A 127 20.58 9.39 -6.57
N SER A 128 21.07 10.37 -5.82
CA SER A 128 21.73 10.15 -4.52
C SER A 128 20.74 9.63 -3.47
N CYS A 129 19.54 10.20 -3.42
CA CYS A 129 18.47 9.70 -2.56
C CYS A 129 18.05 8.27 -2.99
N ALA A 130 17.79 8.06 -4.27
CA ALA A 130 17.33 6.79 -4.80
C ALA A 130 18.37 5.66 -4.64
N SER A 131 19.67 5.95 -4.71
CA SER A 131 20.75 4.95 -4.54
C SER A 131 20.85 4.42 -3.11
N ARG A 132 20.38 5.16 -2.12
CA ARG A 132 20.41 4.79 -0.70
C ARG A 132 19.14 4.09 -0.21
N THR A 133 18.21 3.80 -1.10
CA THR A 133 16.95 3.12 -0.77
C THR A 133 16.71 1.94 -1.71
N ARG A 134 16.06 0.90 -1.20
CA ARG A 134 15.41 -0.10 -2.05
C ARG A 134 13.98 0.37 -2.31
N VAL A 135 13.54 0.21 -3.54
CA VAL A 135 12.17 0.56 -3.97
C VAL A 135 11.50 -0.69 -4.48
N TYR A 136 10.29 -0.93 -4.03
CA TYR A 136 9.51 -2.09 -4.42
C TYR A 136 8.20 -1.68 -5.06
N ARG A 137 7.81 -2.43 -6.09
CA ARG A 137 6.50 -2.36 -6.73
C ARG A 137 5.68 -3.57 -6.34
N LEU A 138 4.52 -3.35 -5.75
CA LEU A 138 3.53 -4.37 -5.45
C LEU A 138 2.50 -4.42 -6.59
N GLU A 139 2.52 -5.47 -7.41
CA GLU A 139 1.46 -5.76 -8.37
C GLU A 139 0.30 -6.46 -7.67
N VAL A 140 -0.85 -5.82 -7.62
CA VAL A 140 -2.04 -6.36 -6.97
C VAL A 140 -2.63 -7.49 -7.79
N LYS A 141 -2.86 -8.65 -7.17
CA LYS A 141 -3.48 -9.83 -7.78
C LYS A 141 -4.95 -9.97 -7.39
N GLU A 142 -5.27 -9.69 -6.13
CA GLU A 142 -6.62 -9.69 -5.59
C GLU A 142 -6.81 -8.46 -4.70
N VAL A 143 -7.98 -7.84 -4.78
CA VAL A 143 -8.33 -6.69 -3.97
C VAL A 143 -9.82 -6.71 -3.64
N SER A 144 -10.16 -6.31 -2.44
CA SER A 144 -11.54 -6.12 -1.99
C SER A 144 -11.65 -4.86 -1.13
N GLY A 145 -12.77 -4.22 -1.21
CA GLY A 145 -13.12 -3.08 -0.38
C GLY A 145 -14.22 -3.42 0.62
N LYS A 146 -14.25 -2.69 1.72
CA LYS A 146 -15.28 -2.83 2.75
C LYS A 146 -15.50 -1.49 3.45
N ALA A 147 -16.75 -1.12 3.68
CA ALA A 147 -17.07 0.09 4.42
C ALA A 147 -18.26 -0.09 5.36
N ASN A 148 -18.26 0.68 6.45
CA ASN A 148 -19.40 0.99 7.29
C ASN A 148 -19.52 2.51 7.35
N ARG A 149 -20.49 3.06 6.61
CA ARG A 149 -20.68 4.53 6.50
C ARG A 149 -21.80 5.08 7.37
N GLY A 150 -22.37 4.23 8.20
CA GLY A 150 -23.57 4.56 8.97
C GLY A 150 -24.86 4.36 8.13
N LYS A 151 -25.98 4.69 8.74
CA LYS A 151 -27.28 4.73 8.07
C LYS A 151 -27.59 6.16 7.65
#